data_114ac02829d65e14dabb1d7c9b35fe24
#
_entry.id   114ac02829d65e14dabb1d7c9b35fe24
#
_cell.length_a   1.000
_cell.length_b   1.000
_cell.length_c   1.000
_cell.angle_alpha   90.00
_cell.angle_beta   90.00
_cell.angle_gamma   90.00
#
_symmetry.space_group_name_H-M   'P 1'
#
loop_
_entity.id
_entity.type
_entity.pdbx_description
1 polymer ?
#
loop_
_entity_poly.entity_id
_entity_poly.type
_entity_poly.pdbx_seq_one_letter_code
_entity_poly.pdbx_strand_id
1 'polypeptide(L)'
;MLKLDFIDWLSYKDIFPFEGVSTTFAEFCAQYSAVQTNWAYTYAAIIGIIILLIKKNKKWYWYLFLALYSVMSVTSVGMHTANYGAFEPGVLTTKLLASFVDMSFTELTAWCGVCSFAMEFYQSKDSLKKRNIFLIGVTSIMVIVLSILTYEVFVMHDRPLYFGGGGAPMDGKTGGMSLAEVGCVITVLPILYLIIDNFKKMTSNERWILILAVSVMLVAAIITALWGDNEIADFALGNFHGHSTWHMLGALVELIVVFWVDQRTTNKLLNNK
;
A
#
# COMPACT_ATOMS: atom_id res chain seq x y z
N MET A 1 -16.93 2.60 -20.70
CA MET A 1 -16.77 1.19 -20.33
C MET A 1 -15.41 0.77 -20.86
N LEU A 2 -14.35 0.91 -20.04
CA LEU A 2 -13.05 0.31 -20.33
C LEU A 2 -13.30 -1.19 -20.32
N LYS A 3 -13.07 -1.84 -21.46
CA LYS A 3 -13.28 -3.27 -21.56
C LYS A 3 -12.38 -3.97 -20.56
N LEU A 4 -12.95 -4.88 -19.82
CA LEU A 4 -12.29 -5.82 -18.90
C LEU A 4 -11.14 -6.61 -19.55
N ASP A 5 -11.07 -6.61 -20.88
CA ASP A 5 -10.10 -7.34 -21.69
C ASP A 5 -8.61 -7.10 -21.28
N PHE A 6 -8.27 -5.88 -20.83
CA PHE A 6 -6.89 -5.58 -20.41
C PHE A 6 -6.58 -6.14 -19.02
N ILE A 7 -7.55 -6.11 -18.11
CA ILE A 7 -7.41 -6.67 -16.75
C ILE A 7 -7.47 -8.20 -16.83
N ASP A 8 -8.32 -8.74 -17.67
CA ASP A 8 -8.33 -10.17 -18.01
C ASP A 8 -6.97 -10.64 -18.52
N TRP A 9 -6.38 -9.87 -19.45
CA TRP A 9 -5.11 -10.22 -20.04
C TRP A 9 -3.96 -10.18 -19.01
N LEU A 10 -3.91 -9.15 -18.16
CA LEU A 10 -2.87 -9.01 -17.14
C LEU A 10 -2.99 -9.99 -15.97
N SER A 11 -4.19 -10.41 -15.63
CA SER A 11 -4.45 -11.12 -14.38
C SER A 11 -4.76 -12.60 -14.57
N TYR A 12 -5.07 -13.04 -15.76
CA TYR A 12 -5.65 -14.35 -15.94
C TYR A 12 -4.79 -15.35 -16.70
N LYS A 13 -4.61 -15.18 -18.00
CA LYS A 13 -4.09 -16.26 -18.87
C LYS A 13 -2.58 -16.34 -18.98
N ASP A 14 -1.92 -15.18 -18.98
CA ASP A 14 -0.52 -15.09 -19.38
C ASP A 14 0.43 -14.91 -18.21
N ILE A 15 -0.06 -14.34 -17.09
CA ILE A 15 0.74 -14.17 -15.88
C ILE A 15 0.51 -15.33 -14.90
N PHE A 16 -0.71 -15.85 -14.85
CA PHE A 16 -1.10 -16.91 -13.93
C PHE A 16 -1.93 -17.97 -14.63
N PRO A 17 -1.31 -18.87 -15.40
CA PRO A 17 -2.03 -19.95 -16.09
C PRO A 17 -2.50 -21.02 -15.10
N PHE A 18 -3.82 -21.16 -14.93
CA PHE A 18 -4.43 -22.23 -14.14
C PHE A 18 -5.32 -23.11 -14.98
N GLU A 19 -5.13 -24.43 -14.85
CA GLU A 19 -6.03 -25.42 -15.41
C GLU A 19 -7.27 -25.59 -14.51
N GLY A 20 -8.44 -25.60 -15.10
CA GLY A 20 -9.69 -26.01 -14.44
C GLY A 20 -10.46 -24.92 -13.71
N VAL A 21 -10.22 -23.64 -14.03
CA VAL A 21 -10.90 -22.52 -13.39
C VAL A 21 -12.01 -21.95 -14.29
N SER A 22 -12.98 -21.32 -13.64
CA SER A 22 -14.16 -20.64 -14.10
C SER A 22 -14.07 -19.93 -15.47
N THR A 23 -15.18 -19.86 -16.16
CA THR A 23 -15.27 -19.32 -17.52
C THR A 23 -15.34 -17.81 -17.59
N THR A 24 -15.58 -17.12 -16.48
CA THR A 24 -15.66 -15.65 -16.43
C THR A 24 -14.64 -15.07 -15.47
N PHE A 25 -14.14 -13.87 -15.77
CA PHE A 25 -13.18 -13.17 -14.93
C PHE A 25 -13.75 -12.86 -13.53
N ALA A 26 -15.02 -12.49 -13.45
CA ALA A 26 -15.69 -12.21 -12.18
C ALA A 26 -15.77 -13.42 -11.26
N GLU A 27 -16.03 -14.61 -11.82
CA GLU A 27 -16.03 -15.88 -11.07
C GLU A 27 -14.60 -16.32 -10.71
N PHE A 28 -13.62 -15.96 -11.54
CA PHE A 28 -12.23 -16.26 -11.31
C PHE A 28 -11.63 -15.39 -10.19
N CYS A 29 -12.00 -14.13 -10.13
CA CYS A 29 -11.50 -13.21 -9.11
C CYS A 29 -12.20 -13.46 -7.78
N ALA A 30 -11.45 -13.92 -6.77
CA ALA A 30 -11.96 -14.07 -5.41
C ALA A 30 -12.40 -12.72 -4.80
N GLN A 31 -11.79 -11.62 -5.24
CA GLN A 31 -12.04 -10.26 -4.74
C GLN A 31 -12.04 -9.26 -5.90
N TYR A 32 -13.03 -9.40 -6.78
CA TYR A 32 -13.10 -8.64 -8.03
C TYR A 32 -13.01 -7.12 -7.85
N SER A 33 -13.74 -6.55 -6.89
CA SER A 33 -13.69 -5.12 -6.64
C SER A 33 -12.34 -4.67 -6.06
N ALA A 34 -11.66 -5.51 -5.28
CA ALA A 34 -10.31 -5.24 -4.81
C ALA A 34 -9.32 -5.18 -5.97
N VAL A 35 -9.41 -6.10 -6.93
CA VAL A 35 -8.61 -6.09 -8.16
C VAL A 35 -8.82 -4.79 -8.93
N GLN A 36 -10.06 -4.38 -9.14
CA GLN A 36 -10.40 -3.15 -9.88
C GLN A 36 -9.87 -1.90 -9.16
N THR A 37 -10.05 -1.83 -7.85
CA THR A 37 -9.67 -0.65 -7.07
C THR A 37 -8.18 -0.56 -6.78
N ASN A 38 -7.43 -1.66 -6.85
CA ASN A 38 -5.96 -1.62 -6.76
C ASN A 38 -5.33 -0.74 -7.84
N TRP A 39 -5.88 -0.71 -9.06
CA TRP A 39 -5.40 0.15 -10.12
C TRP A 39 -5.45 1.65 -9.78
N ALA A 40 -6.29 2.04 -8.81
CA ALA A 40 -6.32 3.42 -8.34
C ALA A 40 -4.96 3.88 -7.79
N TYR A 41 -4.22 3.02 -7.10
CA TYR A 41 -2.86 3.31 -6.65
C TYR A 41 -1.90 3.56 -7.80
N THR A 42 -1.92 2.71 -8.84
CA THR A 42 -1.08 2.90 -10.03
C THR A 42 -1.39 4.22 -10.73
N TYR A 43 -2.67 4.55 -10.90
CA TYR A 43 -3.07 5.81 -11.52
C TYR A 43 -2.65 7.01 -10.66
N ALA A 44 -2.85 6.96 -9.34
CA ALA A 44 -2.41 8.01 -8.44
C ALA A 44 -0.90 8.21 -8.48
N ALA A 45 -0.12 7.14 -8.49
CA ALA A 45 1.34 7.18 -8.60
C ALA A 45 1.80 7.80 -9.92
N ILE A 46 1.22 7.41 -11.05
CA ILE A 46 1.53 7.99 -12.37
C ILE A 46 1.21 9.48 -12.38
N ILE A 47 0.02 9.87 -11.93
CA ILE A 47 -0.38 11.28 -11.81
C ILE A 47 0.59 12.03 -10.89
N GLY A 48 0.94 11.46 -9.76
CA GLY A 48 1.91 12.01 -8.81
C GLY A 48 3.28 12.25 -9.45
N ILE A 49 3.81 11.26 -10.16
CA ILE A 49 5.07 11.38 -10.90
C ILE A 49 4.98 12.52 -11.94
N ILE A 50 3.91 12.58 -12.71
CA ILE A 50 3.70 13.65 -13.72
C ILE A 50 3.68 15.02 -13.03
N ILE A 51 2.95 15.17 -11.93
CA ILE A 51 2.91 16.43 -11.16
C ILE A 51 4.33 16.82 -10.72
N LEU A 52 5.08 15.91 -10.11
CA LEU A 52 6.44 16.19 -9.64
C LEU A 52 7.40 16.54 -10.78
N LEU A 53 7.25 15.92 -11.96
CA LEU A 53 8.04 16.24 -13.15
C LEU A 53 7.70 17.65 -13.68
N ILE A 54 6.43 18.00 -13.82
CA ILE A 54 5.98 19.33 -14.26
C ILE A 54 6.50 20.40 -13.29
N LYS A 55 6.47 20.12 -11.99
CA LYS A 55 6.97 21.00 -10.92
C LYS A 55 8.50 20.98 -10.81
N LYS A 56 9.20 20.22 -11.64
CA LYS A 56 10.67 20.08 -11.65
C LYS A 56 11.24 19.70 -10.26
N ASN A 57 10.51 18.89 -9.51
CA ASN A 57 10.96 18.41 -8.22
C ASN A 57 12.17 17.48 -8.40
N LYS A 58 13.29 17.74 -7.72
CA LYS A 58 14.55 16.98 -7.84
C LYS A 58 14.71 15.92 -6.73
N LYS A 59 13.71 15.71 -5.89
CA LYS A 59 13.78 14.83 -4.74
C LYS A 59 13.48 13.40 -5.17
N TRP A 60 14.48 12.68 -5.62
CA TRP A 60 14.41 11.32 -6.17
C TRP A 60 13.65 10.32 -5.30
N TYR A 61 13.70 10.47 -3.97
CA TYR A 61 13.03 9.57 -3.04
C TYR A 61 11.51 9.58 -3.16
N TRP A 62 10.90 10.69 -3.57
CA TRP A 62 9.46 10.73 -3.85
C TRP A 62 9.10 9.97 -5.13
N TYR A 63 9.95 10.01 -6.15
CA TYR A 63 9.75 9.21 -7.37
C TYR A 63 9.89 7.70 -7.07
N LEU A 64 10.87 7.34 -6.23
CA LEU A 64 11.03 5.95 -5.79
C LEU A 64 9.81 5.46 -5.00
N PHE A 65 9.29 6.27 -4.07
CA PHE A 65 8.08 5.96 -3.33
C PHE A 65 6.88 5.71 -4.25
N LEU A 66 6.62 6.61 -5.20
CA LEU A 66 5.53 6.47 -6.16
C LEU A 66 5.72 5.26 -7.09
N ALA A 67 6.95 4.99 -7.53
CA ALA A 67 7.25 3.81 -8.33
C ALA A 67 6.98 2.50 -7.54
N LEU A 68 7.39 2.42 -6.28
CA LEU A 68 7.09 1.28 -5.42
C LEU A 68 5.59 1.13 -5.17
N TYR A 69 4.87 2.24 -5.04
CA TYR A 69 3.40 2.22 -4.91
C TYR A 69 2.73 1.61 -6.14
N SER A 70 3.21 1.96 -7.36
CA SER A 70 2.74 1.31 -8.59
C SER A 70 3.06 -0.18 -8.63
N VAL A 71 4.26 -0.58 -8.22
CA VAL A 71 4.65 -2.01 -8.21
C VAL A 71 3.80 -2.78 -7.20
N MET A 72 3.64 -2.24 -5.97
CA MET A 72 2.76 -2.81 -4.96
C MET A 72 1.34 -3.02 -5.50
N SER A 73 0.78 -2.02 -6.17
CA SER A 73 -0.55 -2.11 -6.79
C SER A 73 -0.65 -3.27 -7.78
N VAL A 74 0.33 -3.44 -8.66
CA VAL A 74 0.35 -4.53 -9.65
C VAL A 74 0.50 -5.90 -8.97
N THR A 75 1.35 -6.02 -7.96
CA THR A 75 1.50 -7.28 -7.22
C THR A 75 0.25 -7.64 -6.42
N SER A 76 -0.43 -6.65 -5.87
CA SER A 76 -1.70 -6.80 -5.17
C SER A 76 -2.83 -7.25 -6.11
N VAL A 77 -2.89 -6.74 -7.35
CA VAL A 77 -3.78 -7.28 -8.39
C VAL A 77 -3.56 -8.78 -8.54
N GLY A 78 -2.32 -9.23 -8.66
CA GLY A 78 -1.97 -10.65 -8.73
C GLY A 78 -2.49 -11.44 -7.53
N MET A 79 -2.31 -10.93 -6.31
CA MET A 79 -2.77 -11.58 -5.08
C MET A 79 -4.30 -11.71 -5.02
N HIS A 80 -5.04 -10.67 -5.40
CA HIS A 80 -6.51 -10.63 -5.32
C HIS A 80 -7.20 -11.32 -6.49
N THR A 81 -6.49 -11.55 -7.60
CA THR A 81 -7.11 -12.09 -8.81
C THR A 81 -7.52 -13.55 -8.65
N ALA A 82 -6.73 -14.38 -8.02
CA ALA A 82 -6.88 -15.79 -8.25
C ALA A 82 -7.45 -16.56 -7.08
N ASN A 83 -8.39 -17.40 -7.44
CA ASN A 83 -8.67 -18.64 -6.75
C ASN A 83 -7.52 -19.64 -7.02
N TYR A 84 -6.29 -19.35 -6.57
CA TYR A 84 -5.08 -20.13 -6.82
C TYR A 84 -5.05 -21.51 -6.16
N GLY A 85 -6.20 -22.12 -5.95
CA GLY A 85 -6.32 -23.33 -5.16
C GLY A 85 -6.32 -23.05 -3.66
N ALA A 86 -6.61 -24.06 -2.89
CA ALA A 86 -6.60 -23.99 -1.44
C ALA A 86 -5.16 -23.77 -0.95
N PHE A 87 -5.01 -23.08 0.17
CA PHE A 87 -3.79 -23.17 0.96
C PHE A 87 -3.68 -24.62 1.46
N GLU A 88 -2.64 -25.31 1.07
CA GLU A 88 -2.31 -26.61 1.63
C GLU A 88 -1.25 -26.40 2.71
N PRO A 89 -1.54 -26.69 3.97
CA PRO A 89 -0.57 -26.54 5.05
C PRO A 89 0.71 -27.34 4.74
N GLY A 90 1.86 -26.70 4.87
CA GLY A 90 3.16 -27.31 4.61
C GLY A 90 3.56 -27.37 3.13
N VAL A 91 2.76 -26.84 2.21
CA VAL A 91 3.07 -26.80 0.77
C VAL A 91 3.28 -25.37 0.30
N LEU A 92 4.37 -25.14 -0.41
CA LEU A 92 4.64 -23.85 -1.06
C LEU A 92 3.76 -23.71 -2.32
N THR A 93 2.58 -23.10 -2.15
CA THR A 93 1.63 -22.89 -3.25
C THR A 93 1.90 -21.59 -4.00
N THR A 94 1.41 -21.49 -5.24
CA THR A 94 1.48 -20.24 -6.03
C THR A 94 0.78 -19.08 -5.31
N LYS A 95 -0.32 -19.38 -4.60
CA LYS A 95 -1.03 -18.38 -3.79
C LYS A 95 -0.18 -17.84 -2.64
N LEU A 96 0.53 -18.73 -1.97
CA LEU A 96 1.44 -18.34 -0.89
C LEU A 96 2.59 -17.45 -1.41
N LEU A 97 3.12 -17.78 -2.61
CA LEU A 97 4.12 -16.95 -3.28
C LEU A 97 3.57 -15.59 -3.71
N ALA A 98 2.35 -15.55 -4.28
CA ALA A 98 1.70 -14.29 -4.65
C ALA A 98 1.46 -13.40 -3.42
N SER A 99 1.01 -13.99 -2.31
CA SER A 99 0.86 -13.30 -1.02
C SER A 99 2.20 -12.76 -0.50
N PHE A 100 3.27 -13.55 -0.59
CA PHE A 100 4.61 -13.09 -0.20
C PHE A 100 5.07 -11.88 -1.01
N VAL A 101 4.88 -11.91 -2.32
CA VAL A 101 5.30 -10.81 -3.21
C VAL A 101 4.50 -9.54 -2.90
N ASP A 102 3.17 -9.66 -2.78
CA ASP A 102 2.30 -8.53 -2.45
C ASP A 102 2.67 -7.89 -1.11
N MET A 103 2.75 -8.68 -0.06
CA MET A 103 3.10 -8.21 1.28
C MET A 103 4.51 -7.61 1.34
N SER A 104 5.47 -8.17 0.60
CA SER A 104 6.82 -7.64 0.53
C SER A 104 6.86 -6.26 -0.11
N PHE A 105 6.14 -6.05 -1.22
CA PHE A 105 6.08 -4.73 -1.85
C PHE A 105 5.25 -3.73 -1.05
N THR A 106 4.24 -4.17 -0.32
CA THR A 106 3.48 -3.34 0.61
C THR A 106 4.39 -2.81 1.72
N GLU A 107 5.20 -3.68 2.34
CA GLU A 107 6.16 -3.29 3.38
C GLU A 107 7.26 -2.37 2.84
N LEU A 108 7.83 -2.69 1.66
CA LEU A 108 8.83 -1.84 1.01
C LEU A 108 8.29 -0.45 0.67
N THR A 109 7.03 -0.37 0.26
CA THR A 109 6.37 0.90 -0.06
C THR A 109 6.13 1.71 1.22
N ALA A 110 5.65 1.09 2.29
CA ALA A 110 5.49 1.71 3.60
C ALA A 110 6.83 2.25 4.12
N TRP A 111 7.87 1.44 4.12
CA TRP A 111 9.23 1.85 4.50
C TRP A 111 9.74 3.02 3.66
N CYS A 112 9.61 2.96 2.35
CA CYS A 112 10.06 4.02 1.45
C CYS A 112 9.32 5.34 1.70
N GLY A 113 8.01 5.29 1.96
CA GLY A 113 7.21 6.44 2.35
C GLY A 113 7.74 7.11 3.61
N VAL A 114 7.94 6.33 4.68
CA VAL A 114 8.49 6.83 5.95
C VAL A 114 9.88 7.44 5.77
N CYS A 115 10.76 6.77 5.01
CA CYS A 115 12.08 7.30 4.69
C CYS A 115 11.98 8.63 3.91
N SER A 116 11.05 8.74 2.97
CA SER A 116 10.82 9.95 2.19
C SER A 116 10.38 11.13 3.07
N PHE A 117 9.49 10.89 4.02
CA PHE A 117 9.12 11.89 5.04
C PHE A 117 10.31 12.29 5.91
N ALA A 118 11.11 11.33 6.37
CA ALA A 118 12.32 11.64 7.18
C ALA A 118 13.35 12.46 6.38
N MET A 119 13.56 12.11 5.11
CA MET A 119 14.42 12.87 4.19
C MET A 119 13.88 14.30 3.96
N GLU A 120 12.57 14.46 3.95
CA GLU A 120 11.93 15.76 3.76
C GLU A 120 11.99 16.65 5.02
N PHE A 121 11.80 16.08 6.20
CA PHE A 121 11.78 16.82 7.44
C PHE A 121 13.18 17.15 7.98
N TYR A 122 14.13 16.23 7.87
CA TYR A 122 15.47 16.37 8.46
C TYR A 122 16.53 16.71 7.41
N GLN A 123 16.42 17.90 6.79
CA GLN A 123 17.34 18.36 5.74
C GLN A 123 18.51 19.21 6.25
N SER A 124 18.38 19.83 7.43
CA SER A 124 19.44 20.68 7.98
C SER A 124 20.64 19.84 8.46
N LYS A 125 21.84 20.43 8.45
CA LYS A 125 23.06 19.76 8.95
C LYS A 125 22.90 19.27 10.38
N ASP A 126 22.24 20.06 11.24
CA ASP A 126 22.03 19.73 12.66
C ASP A 126 21.06 18.55 12.85
N SER A 127 20.19 18.28 11.87
CA SER A 127 19.22 17.18 11.90
C SER A 127 19.71 15.88 11.26
N LEU A 128 20.90 15.88 10.61
CA LEU A 128 21.40 14.70 9.90
C LEU A 128 21.59 13.48 10.80
N LYS A 129 22.14 13.69 12.01
CA LYS A 129 22.31 12.59 12.99
C LYS A 129 20.95 11.99 13.37
N LYS A 130 19.95 12.85 13.67
CA LYS A 130 18.59 12.42 13.99
C LYS A 130 17.96 11.66 12.83
N ARG A 131 18.10 12.17 11.61
CA ARG A 131 17.66 11.49 10.39
C ARG A 131 18.26 10.09 10.26
N ASN A 132 19.59 9.98 10.38
CA ASN A 132 20.26 8.70 10.18
C ASN A 132 19.85 7.67 11.23
N ILE A 133 19.74 8.05 12.49
CA ILE A 133 19.24 7.17 13.56
C ILE A 133 17.82 6.72 13.25
N PHE A 134 16.96 7.64 12.82
CA PHE A 134 15.58 7.34 12.46
C PHE A 134 15.51 6.35 11.27
N LEU A 135 16.27 6.61 10.20
CA LEU A 135 16.32 5.73 9.03
C LEU A 135 16.82 4.33 9.38
N ILE A 136 17.85 4.22 10.23
CA ILE A 136 18.35 2.92 10.72
C ILE A 136 17.23 2.18 11.48
N GLY A 137 16.55 2.87 12.39
CA GLY A 137 15.44 2.27 13.18
C GLY A 137 14.32 1.73 12.29
N VAL A 138 13.83 2.54 11.35
CA VAL A 138 12.75 2.14 10.44
C VAL A 138 13.19 1.03 9.49
N THR A 139 14.44 1.09 8.99
CA THR A 139 14.99 0.02 8.15
C THR A 139 15.13 -1.29 8.93
N SER A 140 15.49 -1.23 10.21
CA SER A 140 15.55 -2.43 11.06
C SER A 140 14.17 -3.05 11.24
N ILE A 141 13.12 -2.26 11.43
CA ILE A 141 11.73 -2.75 11.51
C ILE A 141 11.36 -3.46 10.20
N MET A 142 11.56 -2.81 9.06
CA MET A 142 11.29 -3.39 7.75
C MET A 142 12.01 -4.71 7.53
N VAL A 143 13.32 -4.79 7.86
CA VAL A 143 14.09 -6.05 7.73
C VAL A 143 13.54 -7.15 8.62
N ILE A 144 13.12 -6.83 9.85
CA ILE A 144 12.50 -7.81 10.76
C ILE A 144 11.19 -8.32 10.16
N VAL A 145 10.30 -7.44 9.69
CA VAL A 145 9.00 -7.81 9.10
C VAL A 145 9.20 -8.71 7.88
N LEU A 146 10.08 -8.31 6.95
CA LEU A 146 10.39 -9.12 5.77
C LEU A 146 11.04 -10.47 6.11
N SER A 147 11.88 -10.52 7.15
CA SER A 147 12.49 -11.77 7.60
C SER A 147 11.45 -12.74 8.18
N ILE A 148 10.52 -12.24 8.96
CA ILE A 148 9.40 -13.04 9.50
C ILE A 148 8.54 -13.56 8.35
N LEU A 149 8.13 -12.69 7.43
CA LEU A 149 7.33 -13.06 6.26
C LEU A 149 8.05 -14.12 5.40
N THR A 150 9.35 -13.94 5.18
CA THR A 150 10.17 -14.92 4.44
C THR A 150 10.21 -16.28 5.16
N TYR A 151 10.38 -16.28 6.48
CA TYR A 151 10.39 -17.49 7.27
C TYR A 151 9.04 -18.22 7.22
N GLU A 152 7.94 -17.51 7.40
CA GLU A 152 6.59 -18.10 7.34
C GLU A 152 6.31 -18.74 5.98
N VAL A 153 6.65 -18.07 4.89
CA VAL A 153 6.34 -18.54 3.54
C VAL A 153 7.28 -19.65 3.09
N PHE A 154 8.60 -19.49 3.27
CA PHE A 154 9.58 -20.40 2.65
C PHE A 154 10.09 -21.51 3.58
N VAL A 155 9.91 -21.37 4.88
CA VAL A 155 10.35 -22.37 5.87
C VAL A 155 9.16 -23.12 6.43
N MET A 156 8.13 -22.40 6.87
CA MET A 156 6.94 -23.02 7.43
C MET A 156 5.94 -23.46 6.36
N HIS A 157 6.04 -22.92 5.16
CA HIS A 157 5.05 -23.10 4.07
C HIS A 157 3.62 -22.82 4.56
N ASP A 158 3.48 -21.76 5.36
CA ASP A 158 2.22 -21.36 5.97
C ASP A 158 1.88 -19.93 5.60
N ARG A 159 0.65 -19.57 5.83
CA ARG A 159 0.20 -18.18 5.66
C ARG A 159 0.88 -17.30 6.68
N PRO A 160 1.11 -16.01 6.31
CA PRO A 160 1.44 -15.00 7.30
C PRO A 160 0.43 -15.06 8.46
N LEU A 161 0.94 -15.09 9.69
CA LEU A 161 0.12 -15.17 10.89
C LEU A 161 -0.92 -14.05 10.92
N TYR A 162 -2.16 -14.38 11.23
CA TYR A 162 -3.26 -13.44 11.37
C TYR A 162 -3.55 -13.15 12.83
N PHE A 163 -3.61 -11.87 13.18
CA PHE A 163 -4.05 -11.42 14.50
C PHE A 163 -5.56 -11.16 14.46
N GLY A 164 -6.27 -11.69 15.48
CA GLY A 164 -7.70 -11.42 15.63
C GLY A 164 -8.65 -12.54 15.23
N GLY A 165 -8.16 -13.73 14.95
CA GLY A 165 -8.97 -14.96 14.85
C GLY A 165 -9.84 -15.09 13.60
N GLY A 166 -9.71 -14.21 12.64
CA GLY A 166 -10.35 -14.33 11.33
C GLY A 166 -9.31 -14.64 10.27
N GLY A 167 -9.52 -15.67 9.48
CA GLY A 167 -8.68 -15.99 8.35
C GLY A 167 -8.81 -14.93 7.24
N ALA A 168 -7.86 -14.91 6.32
CA ALA A 168 -8.03 -14.20 5.07
C ALA A 168 -9.34 -14.66 4.39
N PRO A 169 -9.96 -13.82 3.56
CA PRO A 169 -11.17 -14.16 2.79
C PRO A 169 -11.09 -15.47 2.03
N MET A 170 -9.91 -15.95 1.83
CA MET A 170 -9.57 -17.15 1.09
C MET A 170 -10.04 -18.47 1.70
N ASP A 171 -10.39 -18.48 2.99
CA ASP A 171 -10.94 -19.66 3.67
C ASP A 171 -12.35 -19.47 4.20
N GLY A 172 -13.03 -18.38 3.75
CA GLY A 172 -14.39 -18.05 4.15
C GLY A 172 -14.51 -17.53 5.59
N LYS A 173 -13.38 -17.25 6.25
CA LYS A 173 -13.36 -16.62 7.58
C LYS A 173 -13.08 -15.15 7.45
N THR A 174 -13.94 -14.34 8.00
CA THR A 174 -13.83 -12.88 7.98
C THR A 174 -13.07 -12.36 9.20
N GLY A 175 -12.20 -11.38 8.96
CA GLY A 175 -11.65 -10.51 9.99
C GLY A 175 -10.30 -10.96 10.57
N GLY A 176 -9.42 -10.03 10.68
CA GLY A 176 -8.09 -10.12 11.25
C GLY A 176 -7.04 -9.52 10.33
N MET A 177 -6.06 -8.86 10.93
CA MET A 177 -4.90 -8.34 10.19
C MET A 177 -3.83 -9.41 10.13
N SER A 178 -3.20 -9.58 8.98
CA SER A 178 -2.01 -10.42 8.85
C SER A 178 -0.84 -9.82 9.62
N LEU A 179 0.16 -10.62 9.95
CA LEU A 179 1.40 -10.10 10.56
C LEU A 179 2.06 -9.04 9.66
N ALA A 180 1.99 -9.22 8.34
CA ALA A 180 2.51 -8.26 7.39
C ALA A 180 1.74 -6.93 7.41
N GLU A 181 0.40 -6.97 7.51
CA GLU A 181 -0.41 -5.75 7.67
C GLU A 181 -0.11 -5.03 8.99
N VAL A 182 0.04 -5.78 10.08
CA VAL A 182 0.48 -5.23 11.37
C VAL A 182 1.89 -4.65 11.24
N GLY A 183 2.79 -5.33 10.53
CA GLY A 183 4.14 -4.86 10.22
C GLY A 183 4.12 -3.54 9.45
N CYS A 184 3.30 -3.43 8.41
CA CYS A 184 3.12 -2.20 7.64
C CYS A 184 2.59 -1.06 8.52
N VAL A 185 1.62 -1.32 9.40
CA VAL A 185 1.13 -0.32 10.36
C VAL A 185 2.26 0.14 11.29
N ILE A 186 3.04 -0.79 11.85
CA ILE A 186 4.18 -0.47 12.70
C ILE A 186 5.23 0.35 11.92
N THR A 187 5.50 -0.01 10.68
CA THR A 187 6.45 0.71 9.82
C THR A 187 5.96 2.13 9.49
N VAL A 188 4.65 2.34 9.33
CA VAL A 188 4.07 3.66 9.02
C VAL A 188 3.91 4.56 10.25
N LEU A 189 3.67 4.01 11.44
CA LEU A 189 3.49 4.79 12.67
C LEU A 189 4.57 5.88 12.90
N PRO A 190 5.87 5.67 12.60
CA PRO A 190 6.89 6.70 12.70
C PRO A 190 6.60 7.99 11.90
N ILE A 191 5.74 7.95 10.88
CA ILE A 191 5.31 9.17 10.16
C ILE A 191 4.60 10.14 11.12
N LEU A 192 3.76 9.63 12.02
CA LEU A 192 3.07 10.46 13.01
C LEU A 192 4.08 11.17 13.92
N TYR A 193 5.12 10.45 14.36
CA TYR A 193 6.21 11.08 15.12
C TYR A 193 6.91 12.18 14.32
N LEU A 194 7.23 11.94 13.05
CA LEU A 194 7.86 12.94 12.17
C LEU A 194 6.97 14.19 12.00
N ILE A 195 5.68 13.99 11.83
CA ILE A 195 4.70 15.09 11.69
C ILE A 195 4.66 15.90 13.00
N ILE A 196 4.52 15.24 14.15
CA ILE A 196 4.45 15.90 15.46
C ILE A 196 5.74 16.66 15.76
N ASP A 197 6.91 16.04 15.59
CA ASP A 197 8.22 16.65 15.82
C ASP A 197 8.48 17.90 14.95
N ASN A 198 7.90 17.93 13.77
CA ASN A 198 8.08 19.03 12.82
C ASN A 198 6.85 19.95 12.68
N PHE A 199 5.77 19.69 13.44
CA PHE A 199 4.50 20.38 13.28
C PHE A 199 4.62 21.90 13.36
N LYS A 200 5.40 22.39 14.35
CA LYS A 200 5.62 23.84 14.53
C LYS A 200 6.44 24.49 13.42
N LYS A 201 7.22 23.71 12.68
CA LYS A 201 8.08 24.19 11.57
C LYS A 201 7.34 24.21 10.22
N MET A 202 6.13 23.65 10.15
CA MET A 202 5.31 23.64 8.96
C MET A 202 4.44 24.89 8.87
N THR A 203 4.17 25.33 7.64
CA THR A 203 3.16 26.37 7.39
C THR A 203 1.76 25.86 7.72
N SER A 204 0.80 26.77 7.87
CA SER A 204 -0.60 26.38 8.11
C SER A 204 -1.14 25.45 7.02
N ASN A 205 -0.87 25.75 5.74
CA ASN A 205 -1.31 24.94 4.63
C ASN A 205 -0.71 23.53 4.66
N GLU A 206 0.61 23.39 4.91
CA GLU A 206 1.27 22.09 5.03
C GLU A 206 0.64 21.25 6.14
N ARG A 207 0.29 21.87 7.29
CA ARG A 207 -0.36 21.18 8.40
C ARG A 207 -1.74 20.64 8.01
N TRP A 208 -2.57 21.50 7.39
CA TRP A 208 -3.92 21.11 6.99
C TRP A 208 -3.92 19.99 5.94
N ILE A 209 -2.99 20.02 4.98
CA ILE A 209 -2.86 18.94 3.98
C ILE A 209 -2.50 17.62 4.65
N LEU A 210 -1.56 17.61 5.61
CA LEU A 210 -1.21 16.39 6.33
C LEU A 210 -2.31 15.91 7.29
N ILE A 211 -3.01 16.83 7.95
CA ILE A 211 -4.19 16.47 8.76
C ILE A 211 -5.24 15.81 7.87
N LEU A 212 -5.50 16.35 6.67
CA LEU A 212 -6.41 15.76 5.71
C LEU A 212 -5.96 14.35 5.32
N ALA A 213 -4.68 14.16 4.98
CA ALA A 213 -4.14 12.84 4.62
C ALA A 213 -4.35 11.81 5.75
N VAL A 214 -3.99 12.18 6.99
CA VAL A 214 -4.17 11.31 8.17
C VAL A 214 -5.65 11.03 8.41
N SER A 215 -6.53 12.02 8.27
CA SER A 215 -7.98 11.85 8.45
C SER A 215 -8.57 10.89 7.41
N VAL A 216 -8.17 11.01 6.14
CA VAL A 216 -8.62 10.11 5.08
C VAL A 216 -8.13 8.68 5.34
N MET A 217 -6.86 8.50 5.76
CA MET A 217 -6.35 7.18 6.14
C MET A 217 -7.08 6.57 7.33
N LEU A 218 -7.41 7.38 8.34
CA LEU A 218 -8.18 6.91 9.49
C LEU A 218 -9.58 6.45 9.08
N VAL A 219 -10.26 7.21 8.21
CA VAL A 219 -11.56 6.81 7.65
C VAL A 219 -11.44 5.51 6.88
N ALA A 220 -10.41 5.36 6.03
CA ALA A 220 -10.14 4.13 5.30
C ALA A 220 -9.95 2.94 6.25
N ALA A 221 -9.13 3.10 7.30
CA ALA A 221 -8.89 2.07 8.30
C ALA A 221 -10.16 1.67 9.06
N ILE A 222 -10.99 2.65 9.46
CA ILE A 222 -12.27 2.41 10.15
C ILE A 222 -13.23 1.64 9.23
N ILE A 223 -13.39 2.08 7.98
CA ILE A 223 -14.27 1.39 7.03
C ILE A 223 -13.80 -0.03 6.78
N THR A 224 -12.50 -0.23 6.56
CA THR A 224 -11.94 -1.58 6.36
C THR A 224 -12.11 -2.45 7.60
N ALA A 225 -11.91 -1.90 8.80
CA ALA A 225 -12.10 -2.64 10.05
C ALA A 225 -13.57 -3.02 10.30
N LEU A 226 -14.53 -2.18 9.89
CA LEU A 226 -15.96 -2.42 10.11
C LEU A 226 -16.56 -3.37 9.07
N TRP A 227 -16.14 -3.28 7.83
CA TRP A 227 -16.74 -4.06 6.73
C TRP A 227 -15.79 -5.13 6.18
N GLY A 228 -14.45 -4.92 6.23
CA GLY A 228 -13.48 -5.87 5.68
C GLY A 228 -13.81 -6.20 4.22
N ASP A 229 -13.97 -7.49 3.95
CA ASP A 229 -14.38 -8.00 2.65
C ASP A 229 -15.90 -8.21 2.54
N ASN A 230 -16.68 -7.77 3.53
CA ASN A 230 -18.13 -7.76 3.41
C ASN A 230 -18.57 -6.70 2.40
N GLU A 231 -19.62 -7.04 1.67
CA GLU A 231 -20.21 -6.17 0.69
C GLU A 231 -20.80 -4.91 1.35
N ILE A 232 -20.43 -3.74 0.82
CA ILE A 232 -21.00 -2.45 1.23
C ILE A 232 -22.11 -2.03 0.27
N ALA A 233 -21.91 -2.30 -1.03
CA ALA A 233 -22.87 -1.93 -2.07
C ALA A 233 -22.62 -2.69 -3.36
N ASP A 234 -23.68 -2.98 -4.12
CA ASP A 234 -23.62 -3.41 -5.49
C ASP A 234 -23.24 -2.25 -6.40
N PHE A 235 -22.10 -2.38 -7.06
CA PHE A 235 -21.66 -1.44 -8.07
C PHE A 235 -21.53 -2.11 -9.43
N ALA A 236 -21.54 -1.31 -10.50
CA ALA A 236 -21.28 -1.79 -11.87
C ALA A 236 -19.92 -2.48 -12.05
N LEU A 237 -19.03 -2.38 -11.07
CA LEU A 237 -17.71 -3.00 -11.01
C LEU A 237 -17.68 -4.27 -10.15
N GLY A 238 -18.83 -4.83 -9.80
CA GLY A 238 -18.93 -5.93 -8.84
C GLY A 238 -19.12 -5.43 -7.40
N ASN A 239 -19.23 -6.34 -6.46
CA ASN A 239 -19.52 -6.03 -5.07
C ASN A 239 -18.42 -5.17 -4.45
N PHE A 240 -18.77 -3.96 -4.04
CA PHE A 240 -17.86 -3.04 -3.40
C PHE A 240 -17.85 -3.30 -1.89
N HIS A 241 -16.66 -3.50 -1.32
CA HIS A 241 -16.46 -3.85 0.08
C HIS A 241 -15.42 -2.94 0.77
N GLY A 242 -15.25 -3.10 2.09
CA GLY A 242 -14.38 -2.24 2.89
C GLY A 242 -12.93 -2.23 2.39
N HIS A 243 -12.40 -3.36 1.98
CA HIS A 243 -11.06 -3.48 1.40
C HIS A 243 -10.90 -2.64 0.11
N SER A 244 -11.92 -2.64 -0.76
CA SER A 244 -11.93 -1.79 -1.97
C SER A 244 -11.88 -0.30 -1.63
N THR A 245 -12.57 0.08 -0.54
CA THR A 245 -12.54 1.46 -0.02
C THR A 245 -11.13 1.84 0.45
N TRP A 246 -10.41 0.90 1.07
CA TRP A 246 -9.02 1.09 1.46
C TRP A 246 -8.14 1.48 0.26
N HIS A 247 -8.27 0.77 -0.86
CA HIS A 247 -7.51 1.08 -2.07
C HIS A 247 -7.84 2.48 -2.61
N MET A 248 -9.12 2.81 -2.71
CA MET A 248 -9.55 4.12 -3.25
C MET A 248 -9.11 5.29 -2.37
N LEU A 249 -9.30 5.18 -1.07
CA LEU A 249 -8.90 6.23 -0.13
C LEU A 249 -7.38 6.29 0.04
N GLY A 250 -6.68 5.17 -0.01
CA GLY A 250 -5.23 5.12 -0.02
C GLY A 250 -4.62 5.83 -1.25
N ALA A 251 -5.18 5.61 -2.43
CA ALA A 251 -4.80 6.34 -3.65
C ALA A 251 -5.05 7.85 -3.53
N LEU A 252 -6.15 8.25 -2.90
CA LEU A 252 -6.42 9.66 -2.61
C LEU A 252 -5.37 10.25 -1.65
N VAL A 253 -4.99 9.52 -0.60
CA VAL A 253 -3.94 9.94 0.34
C VAL A 253 -2.61 10.13 -0.38
N GLU A 254 -2.27 9.24 -1.30
CA GLU A 254 -1.06 9.35 -2.12
C GLU A 254 -1.03 10.68 -2.88
N LEU A 255 -2.11 11.06 -3.56
CA LEU A 255 -2.22 12.35 -4.24
C LEU A 255 -2.15 13.53 -3.27
N ILE A 256 -2.79 13.45 -2.11
CA ILE A 256 -2.70 14.49 -1.07
C ILE A 256 -1.25 14.68 -0.61
N VAL A 257 -0.50 13.59 -0.44
CA VAL A 257 0.94 13.64 -0.10
C VAL A 257 1.76 14.29 -1.20
N VAL A 258 1.48 14.01 -2.48
CA VAL A 258 2.13 14.67 -3.62
C VAL A 258 1.90 16.19 -3.59
N PHE A 259 0.66 16.63 -3.32
CA PHE A 259 0.36 18.06 -3.16
C PHE A 259 1.10 18.67 -1.97
N TRP A 260 1.21 17.97 -0.87
CA TRP A 260 2.00 18.43 0.28
C TRP A 260 3.47 18.62 -0.09
N VAL A 261 4.05 17.66 -0.82
CA VAL A 261 5.46 17.73 -1.30
C VAL A 261 5.68 18.94 -2.19
N ASP A 262 4.75 19.22 -3.12
CA ASP A 262 4.81 20.39 -4.00
C ASP A 262 4.74 21.69 -3.19
N GLN A 263 3.75 21.82 -2.30
CA GLN A 263 3.58 22.99 -1.44
C GLN A 263 4.82 23.27 -0.58
N ARG A 264 5.37 22.22 0.03
CA ARG A 264 6.58 22.33 0.86
C ARG A 264 7.81 22.75 0.07
N THR A 265 7.94 22.25 -1.16
CA THR A 265 9.05 22.63 -2.05
C THR A 265 8.94 24.10 -2.46
N THR A 266 7.74 24.54 -2.81
CA THR A 266 7.46 25.94 -3.19
C THR A 266 7.74 26.90 -2.04
N ASN A 267 7.27 26.59 -0.83
CA ASN A 267 7.50 27.43 0.36
C ASN A 267 8.99 27.60 0.68
N LYS A 268 9.79 26.53 0.55
CA LYS A 268 11.23 26.61 0.75
C LYS A 268 11.94 27.52 -0.28
N LEU A 269 11.49 27.47 -1.53
CA LEU A 269 12.04 28.33 -2.58
C LEU A 269 11.73 29.81 -2.33
N LEU A 270 10.56 30.12 -1.79
CA LEU A 270 10.17 31.50 -1.46
C LEU A 270 10.93 32.06 -0.25
N ASN A 271 11.18 31.23 0.77
CA ASN A 271 11.89 31.64 1.99
C ASN A 271 13.41 31.74 1.81
N ASN A 272 13.97 31.24 0.73
CA ASN A 272 15.40 31.33 0.42
C ASN A 272 15.74 32.47 -0.56
N LYS A 273 14.74 33.25 -0.97
CA LYS A 273 14.90 34.49 -1.73
C LYS A 273 14.86 35.73 -0.80
#